data_e6a35355733a8fd3c4d4e79294cf03eb
#
_entry.id   e6a35355733a8fd3c4d4e79294cf03eb
#
_cell.length_a   1.000
_cell.length_b   1.000
_cell.length_c   1.000
_cell.angle_alpha   90.00
_cell.angle_beta   90.00
_cell.angle_gamma   90.00
#
_symmetry.space_group_name_H-M   'P 1'
#
loop_
_entity.id
_entity.type
_entity.pdbx_description
1 polymer ?
#
loop_
_entity_poly.entity_id
_entity_poly.type
_entity_poly.pdbx_seq_one_letter_code
_entity_poly.pdbx_strand_id
1 'polypeptide(L)'
;LTQPYLQEQQQLIQRSNDSTISDTPQIAVGKNSIEQQELARIEPSANLLAIGNATPDELLMKLEDGSVDYAVVNEAEFEARRAAFPDLKTKAVLSEVKLAWALRPQDQHLLKLANYFLQQSTQDGSLQRLTRFYSQGETFNNVGVKTFQRDMQARLPLYKTKFEQQAQKHSIDWRLLAAIGYQESKWNANAISPTGVSGLMMLTKGTAKEMGIKNRDNPTQSIQAGAAYYQLMTQKIPDTVREPDRTWMALAAYNMGYGNIIKARKITQKMGNDPNKWLDVSRHLRQLPRSGQALVYVQEVRRYYDALLLTTTKHSWVASIDKQKSIAQ
;
A
#
# COMPACT_ATOMS: atom_id res chain seq x y z
N LEU A 1 -7.20 18.28 20.84
CA LEU A 1 -6.76 17.25 19.92
C LEU A 1 -7.93 16.34 19.56
N THR A 2 -7.93 15.79 18.32
CA THR A 2 -8.83 14.69 17.94
C THR A 2 -8.44 13.40 18.68
N GLN A 3 -9.25 12.33 18.51
CA GLN A 3 -8.77 10.97 18.73
C GLN A 3 -7.58 10.68 17.79
N PRO A 4 -6.62 9.85 18.21
CA PRO A 4 -5.50 9.47 17.33
C PRO A 4 -5.98 8.76 16.05
N TYR A 5 -5.35 9.11 14.94
CA TYR A 5 -5.66 8.47 13.65
C TYR A 5 -4.53 7.56 13.15
N LEU A 6 -3.32 7.69 13.71
CA LEU A 6 -2.17 6.87 13.37
C LEU A 6 -1.30 6.67 14.62
N GLN A 7 -0.68 5.48 14.72
CA GLN A 7 0.38 5.17 15.68
C GLN A 7 1.64 4.87 14.88
N GLU A 8 2.76 5.47 15.28
CA GLU A 8 4.07 5.28 14.68
C GLU A 8 5.09 4.93 15.75
N GLN A 9 6.01 4.02 15.42
CA GLN A 9 7.11 3.66 16.32
C GLN A 9 8.35 4.50 15.97
N GLN A 10 8.96 5.08 16.98
CA GLN A 10 10.25 5.72 16.85
C GLN A 10 11.35 4.67 17.08
N GLN A 11 12.25 4.53 16.10
CA GLN A 11 13.26 3.49 16.12
C GLN A 11 14.66 4.08 16.19
N LEU A 12 15.48 3.49 17.05
CA LEU A 12 16.92 3.71 17.08
C LEU A 12 17.57 2.79 16.06
N ILE A 13 18.25 3.38 15.09
CA ILE A 13 18.90 2.67 13.98
C ILE A 13 20.41 2.63 14.21
N GLN A 14 21.03 1.51 13.87
CA GLN A 14 22.49 1.29 13.95
C GLN A 14 23.03 0.62 12.68
N ARG A 15 24.34 0.66 12.45
CA ARG A 15 25.02 -0.17 11.46
C ARG A 15 24.98 -1.65 11.85
N SER A 16 24.85 -2.54 10.87
CA SER A 16 24.72 -3.99 11.11
C SER A 16 26.01 -4.62 11.67
N ASN A 17 27.17 -4.09 11.27
CA ASN A 17 28.49 -4.66 11.56
C ASN A 17 29.29 -3.86 12.59
N ASP A 18 28.67 -2.98 13.36
CA ASP A 18 29.38 -2.10 14.31
C ASP A 18 29.74 -2.84 15.61
N SER A 19 31.02 -3.11 15.77
CA SER A 19 31.61 -3.63 17.00
C SER A 19 32.29 -2.55 17.86
N THR A 20 32.39 -1.31 17.36
CA THR A 20 33.09 -0.18 18.01
C THR A 20 32.15 0.99 18.22
N ILE A 21 31.32 0.88 19.23
CA ILE A 21 30.49 2.01 19.68
C ILE A 21 31.33 2.83 20.67
N SER A 22 31.34 4.14 20.52
CA SER A 22 31.97 5.09 21.45
C SER A 22 31.42 4.92 22.86
N ASP A 23 32.24 5.21 23.88
CA ASP A 23 31.78 5.28 25.29
C ASP A 23 30.69 6.35 25.49
N THR A 24 30.64 7.35 24.62
CA THR A 24 29.61 8.38 24.57
C THR A 24 28.98 8.45 23.16
N PRO A 25 28.09 7.51 22.80
CA PRO A 25 27.59 7.40 21.44
C PRO A 25 26.80 8.65 21.03
N GLN A 26 27.10 9.15 19.83
CA GLN A 26 26.39 10.28 19.25
C GLN A 26 25.17 9.80 18.45
N ILE A 27 24.00 10.42 18.74
CA ILE A 27 22.73 10.05 18.14
C ILE A 27 22.20 11.21 17.27
N ALA A 28 22.06 10.99 15.98
CA ALA A 28 21.48 11.97 15.06
C ALA A 28 19.95 12.00 15.16
N VAL A 29 19.40 13.21 15.31
CA VAL A 29 17.95 13.47 15.33
C VAL A 29 17.62 14.75 14.57
N GLY A 30 16.39 14.88 14.08
CA GLY A 30 15.88 16.14 13.55
C GLY A 30 15.75 17.18 14.67
N LYS A 31 16.22 18.40 14.43
CA LYS A 31 16.08 19.49 15.42
C LYS A 31 14.62 19.87 15.59
N ASN A 32 14.17 19.99 16.83
CA ASN A 32 12.78 20.26 17.21
C ASN A 32 11.79 19.17 16.77
N SER A 33 12.26 17.99 16.42
CA SER A 33 11.42 16.86 16.06
C SER A 33 10.81 16.18 17.29
N ILE A 34 9.82 15.34 17.06
CA ILE A 34 9.22 14.50 18.10
C ILE A 34 10.26 13.51 18.65
N GLU A 35 11.10 12.96 17.76
CA GLU A 35 12.19 12.03 18.09
C GLU A 35 13.18 12.66 19.08
N GLN A 36 13.57 13.92 18.84
CA GLN A 36 14.46 14.64 19.76
C GLN A 36 13.82 14.83 21.13
N GLN A 37 12.53 15.21 21.17
CA GLN A 37 11.82 15.44 22.42
C GLN A 37 11.62 14.13 23.21
N GLU A 38 11.22 13.06 22.55
CA GLU A 38 11.02 11.75 23.17
C GLU A 38 12.34 11.17 23.68
N LEU A 39 13.42 11.25 22.89
CA LEU A 39 14.72 10.74 23.32
C LEU A 39 15.29 11.54 24.50
N ALA A 40 15.18 12.87 24.50
CA ALA A 40 15.56 13.70 25.64
C ALA A 40 14.74 13.41 26.90
N ARG A 41 13.50 12.94 26.76
CA ARG A 41 12.65 12.52 27.89
C ARG A 41 13.04 11.15 28.46
N ILE A 42 13.39 10.20 27.56
CA ILE A 42 13.74 8.82 27.93
C ILE A 42 15.17 8.75 28.47
N GLU A 43 16.11 9.43 27.83
CA GLU A 43 17.53 9.44 28.12
C GLU A 43 18.07 10.88 28.09
N PRO A 44 17.88 11.66 29.17
CA PRO A 44 18.32 13.06 29.21
C PRO A 44 19.83 13.28 29.04
N SER A 45 20.64 12.24 29.32
CA SER A 45 22.10 12.25 29.20
C SER A 45 22.60 11.89 27.78
N ALA A 46 21.71 11.58 26.86
CA ALA A 46 22.10 11.19 25.49
C ALA A 46 22.82 12.32 24.74
N ASN A 47 23.93 11.98 24.09
CA ASN A 47 24.69 12.90 23.25
C ASN A 47 23.97 13.06 21.91
N LEU A 48 23.11 14.09 21.79
CA LEU A 48 22.27 14.32 20.62
C LEU A 48 22.92 15.29 19.63
N LEU A 49 23.06 14.86 18.37
CA LEU A 49 23.30 15.72 17.23
C LEU A 49 21.97 16.13 16.59
N ALA A 50 21.43 17.29 17.01
CA ALA A 50 20.19 17.83 16.45
C ALA A 50 20.44 18.60 15.15
N ILE A 51 19.93 18.08 14.01
CA ILE A 51 20.15 18.62 12.67
C ILE A 51 18.92 19.39 12.22
N GLY A 52 19.09 20.66 11.88
CA GLY A 52 18.00 21.53 11.41
C GLY A 52 17.49 21.10 10.03
N ASN A 53 16.16 20.98 9.90
CA ASN A 53 15.50 20.55 8.66
C ASN A 53 16.01 19.20 8.09
N ALA A 54 16.54 18.34 8.95
CA ALA A 54 17.04 17.03 8.53
C ALA A 54 15.93 16.18 7.92
N THR A 55 16.23 15.59 6.80
CA THR A 55 15.41 14.52 6.23
C THR A 55 15.84 13.17 6.81
N PRO A 56 14.96 12.14 6.81
CA PRO A 56 15.36 10.79 7.20
C PRO A 56 16.58 10.27 6.41
N ASP A 57 16.68 10.62 5.12
CA ASP A 57 17.83 10.24 4.29
C ASP A 57 19.14 10.83 4.81
N GLU A 58 19.16 12.11 5.22
CA GLU A 58 20.35 12.75 5.78
C GLU A 58 20.77 12.13 7.12
N LEU A 59 19.82 11.77 7.97
CA LEU A 59 20.10 11.10 9.24
C LEU A 59 20.71 9.72 9.01
N LEU A 60 20.13 8.94 8.07
CA LEU A 60 20.61 7.60 7.72
C LEU A 60 21.96 7.63 7.00
N MET A 61 22.22 8.61 6.11
CA MET A 61 23.53 8.79 5.49
C MET A 61 24.63 9.07 6.51
N LYS A 62 24.36 9.95 7.50
CA LYS A 62 25.33 10.21 8.58
C LYS A 62 25.62 9.00 9.44
N LEU A 63 24.64 8.13 9.61
CA LEU A 63 24.83 6.86 10.28
C LEU A 63 25.66 5.89 9.42
N GLU A 64 25.37 5.81 8.12
CA GLU A 64 26.05 4.93 7.18
C GLU A 64 27.53 5.30 7.00
N ASP A 65 27.83 6.59 6.86
CA ASP A 65 29.20 7.11 6.70
C ASP A 65 30.04 7.12 7.99
N GLY A 66 29.42 6.76 9.14
CA GLY A 66 30.09 6.69 10.42
C GLY A 66 30.24 8.04 11.16
N SER A 67 29.62 9.11 10.64
CA SER A 67 29.63 10.43 11.30
C SER A 67 28.88 10.44 12.64
N VAL A 68 27.98 9.48 12.86
CA VAL A 68 27.26 9.25 14.12
C VAL A 68 27.16 7.75 14.41
N ASP A 69 26.90 7.40 15.66
CA ASP A 69 26.78 6.00 16.10
C ASP A 69 25.36 5.46 15.91
N TYR A 70 24.37 6.34 16.04
CA TYR A 70 22.96 6.03 15.89
C TYR A 70 22.19 7.14 15.19
N ALA A 71 21.05 6.78 14.62
CA ALA A 71 20.04 7.73 14.13
C ALA A 71 18.66 7.35 14.67
N VAL A 72 17.79 8.33 14.90
CA VAL A 72 16.39 8.08 15.26
C VAL A 72 15.51 8.52 14.10
N VAL A 73 14.70 7.59 13.62
CA VAL A 73 13.69 7.80 12.56
C VAL A 73 12.44 7.00 12.90
N ASN A 74 11.29 7.35 12.30
CA ASN A 74 10.14 6.50 12.50
C ASN A 74 10.22 5.21 11.64
N GLU A 75 9.51 4.17 12.08
CA GLU A 75 9.52 2.85 11.45
C GLU A 75 9.16 2.92 9.95
N ALA A 76 8.09 3.62 9.61
CA ALA A 76 7.61 3.72 8.24
C ALA A 76 8.64 4.40 7.32
N GLU A 77 9.33 5.43 7.81
CA GLU A 77 10.39 6.14 7.08
C GLU A 77 11.63 5.27 6.90
N PHE A 78 12.03 4.50 7.90
CA PHE A 78 13.15 3.57 7.79
C PHE A 78 12.83 2.43 6.84
N GLU A 79 11.70 1.77 6.98
CA GLU A 79 11.31 0.67 6.09
C GLU A 79 11.16 1.13 4.62
N ALA A 80 10.69 2.36 4.39
CA ALA A 80 10.64 2.95 3.05
C ALA A 80 12.02 3.12 2.39
N ARG A 81 13.08 3.16 3.18
CA ARG A 81 14.46 3.39 2.74
C ARG A 81 15.37 2.16 2.88
N ARG A 82 14.83 1.06 3.38
CA ARG A 82 15.57 -0.17 3.70
C ARG A 82 16.45 -0.65 2.55
N ALA A 83 15.93 -0.59 1.32
CA ALA A 83 16.68 -1.02 0.13
C ALA A 83 17.86 -0.09 -0.21
N ALA A 84 17.79 1.19 0.17
CA ALA A 84 18.90 2.14 -0.03
C ALA A 84 19.98 2.03 1.07
N PHE A 85 19.61 1.52 2.25
CA PHE A 85 20.50 1.38 3.41
C PHE A 85 20.52 -0.07 3.93
N PRO A 86 21.06 -1.03 3.15
CA PRO A 86 21.01 -2.45 3.48
C PRO A 86 21.83 -2.82 4.73
N ASP A 87 22.87 -2.04 5.03
CA ASP A 87 23.79 -2.26 6.15
C ASP A 87 23.30 -1.62 7.46
N LEU A 88 22.13 -0.98 7.45
CA LEU A 88 21.51 -0.43 8.64
C LEU A 88 20.43 -1.37 9.20
N LYS A 89 20.24 -1.39 10.50
CA LYS A 89 19.20 -2.19 11.18
C LYS A 89 18.63 -1.46 12.40
N THR A 90 17.40 -1.79 12.74
CA THR A 90 16.78 -1.35 14.00
C THR A 90 17.50 -2.00 15.17
N LYS A 91 17.97 -1.17 16.12
CA LYS A 91 18.53 -1.60 17.41
C LYS A 91 17.44 -1.73 18.46
N ALA A 92 16.59 -0.73 18.55
CA ALA A 92 15.52 -0.69 19.56
C ALA A 92 14.33 0.15 19.07
N VAL A 93 13.15 -0.16 19.60
CA VAL A 93 11.98 0.74 19.55
C VAL A 93 12.04 1.62 20.79
N LEU A 94 12.04 2.94 20.60
CA LEU A 94 12.17 3.91 21.67
C LEU A 94 10.83 4.28 22.27
N SER A 95 9.84 4.55 21.44
CA SER A 95 8.50 4.96 21.84
C SER A 95 7.47 4.74 20.77
N GLU A 96 6.19 4.75 21.15
CA GLU A 96 5.06 4.85 20.23
C GLU A 96 4.50 6.28 20.29
N VAL A 97 4.41 6.92 19.14
CA VAL A 97 3.83 8.25 18.97
C VAL A 97 2.44 8.11 18.35
N LYS A 98 1.45 8.74 18.99
CA LYS A 98 0.07 8.79 18.51
C LYS A 98 -0.17 10.13 17.81
N LEU A 99 -0.45 10.08 16.52
CA LEU A 99 -0.73 11.27 15.71
C LEU A 99 -2.21 11.63 15.80
N ALA A 100 -2.48 12.91 16.09
CA ALA A 100 -3.82 13.47 16.20
C ALA A 100 -3.84 14.89 15.60
N TRP A 101 -4.99 15.34 15.11
CA TRP A 101 -5.13 16.71 14.65
C TRP A 101 -5.27 17.68 15.80
N ALA A 102 -4.49 18.78 15.76
CA ALA A 102 -4.61 19.88 16.70
C ALA A 102 -5.62 20.91 16.15
N LEU A 103 -6.62 21.24 16.95
CA LEU A 103 -7.65 22.24 16.63
C LEU A 103 -7.63 23.32 17.72
N ARG A 104 -8.10 24.54 17.40
CA ARG A 104 -8.23 25.60 18.39
C ARG A 104 -9.25 25.21 19.45
N PRO A 105 -9.03 25.57 20.73
CA PRO A 105 -9.92 25.17 21.83
C PRO A 105 -11.38 25.58 21.65
N GLN A 106 -11.64 26.71 20.98
CA GLN A 106 -12.99 27.21 20.73
C GLN A 106 -13.73 26.46 19.61
N ASP A 107 -13.03 25.68 18.77
CA ASP A 107 -13.61 24.99 17.62
C ASP A 107 -14.21 23.62 18.00
N GLN A 108 -15.03 23.57 19.06
CA GLN A 108 -15.59 22.32 19.59
C GLN A 108 -16.50 21.59 18.57
N HIS A 109 -17.20 22.33 17.70
CA HIS A 109 -18.00 21.72 16.64
C HIS A 109 -17.11 21.03 15.60
N LEU A 110 -16.01 21.68 15.19
CA LEU A 110 -15.05 21.09 14.26
C LEU A 110 -14.37 19.85 14.88
N LEU A 111 -14.06 19.87 16.18
CA LEU A 111 -13.51 18.72 16.89
C LEU A 111 -14.46 17.50 16.83
N LYS A 112 -15.76 17.72 17.06
CA LYS A 112 -16.76 16.65 16.96
C LYS A 112 -16.84 16.08 15.54
N LEU A 113 -16.86 16.96 14.52
CA LEU A 113 -16.89 16.55 13.11
C LEU A 113 -15.62 15.76 12.72
N ALA A 114 -14.44 16.23 13.15
CA ALA A 114 -13.17 15.56 12.87
C ALA A 114 -13.13 14.16 13.52
N ASN A 115 -13.56 14.04 14.77
CA ASN A 115 -13.62 12.74 15.45
C ASN A 115 -14.64 11.80 14.77
N TYR A 116 -15.81 12.31 14.38
CA TYR A 116 -16.81 11.55 13.64
C TYR A 116 -16.23 11.05 12.30
N PHE A 117 -15.55 11.93 11.55
CA PHE A 117 -14.87 11.56 10.30
C PHE A 117 -13.84 10.45 10.52
N LEU A 118 -12.97 10.59 11.53
CA LEU A 118 -11.95 9.58 11.86
C LEU A 118 -12.59 8.25 12.24
N GLN A 119 -13.66 8.28 13.02
CA GLN A 119 -14.41 7.08 13.41
C GLN A 119 -15.00 6.37 12.18
N GLN A 120 -15.69 7.11 11.28
CA GLN A 120 -16.26 6.55 10.07
C GLN A 120 -15.19 5.99 9.14
N SER A 121 -14.07 6.73 8.95
CA SER A 121 -12.94 6.30 8.11
C SER A 121 -12.21 5.07 8.68
N THR A 122 -12.26 4.86 9.99
CA THR A 122 -11.76 3.63 10.62
C THR A 122 -12.72 2.48 10.39
N GLN A 123 -14.04 2.70 10.56
CA GLN A 123 -15.06 1.67 10.41
C GLN A 123 -15.19 1.16 8.98
N ASP A 124 -15.13 2.05 7.98
CA ASP A 124 -15.20 1.68 6.57
C ASP A 124 -13.85 1.24 5.97
N GLY A 125 -12.79 1.26 6.78
CA GLY A 125 -11.43 0.89 6.38
C GLY A 125 -10.71 1.91 5.51
N SER A 126 -11.26 3.11 5.27
CA SER A 126 -10.64 4.16 4.45
C SER A 126 -9.33 4.65 5.06
N LEU A 127 -9.30 4.82 6.39
CA LEU A 127 -8.08 5.25 7.09
C LEU A 127 -6.96 4.22 6.95
N GLN A 128 -7.26 2.93 7.10
CA GLN A 128 -6.29 1.85 6.93
C GLN A 128 -5.78 1.76 5.48
N ARG A 129 -6.66 1.96 4.48
CA ARG A 129 -6.27 2.00 3.06
C ARG A 129 -5.35 3.16 2.78
N LEU A 130 -5.66 4.35 3.32
CA LEU A 130 -4.85 5.56 3.18
C LEU A 130 -3.46 5.37 3.79
N THR A 131 -3.41 4.91 5.03
CA THR A 131 -2.15 4.62 5.74
C THR A 131 -1.32 3.61 4.95
N ARG A 132 -1.92 2.50 4.51
CA ARG A 132 -1.22 1.50 3.71
C ARG A 132 -0.69 2.07 2.40
N PHE A 133 -1.46 2.91 1.72
CA PHE A 133 -1.04 3.53 0.47
C PHE A 133 0.20 4.42 0.63
N TYR A 134 0.28 5.16 1.74
CA TYR A 134 1.39 6.10 1.98
C TYR A 134 2.56 5.52 2.77
N SER A 135 2.36 4.52 3.63
CA SER A 135 3.41 3.95 4.47
C SER A 135 4.14 2.74 3.88
N GLN A 136 3.59 2.05 2.86
CA GLN A 136 4.29 0.96 2.21
C GLN A 136 5.27 1.48 1.15
N GLY A 137 6.39 2.03 1.61
CA GLY A 137 7.32 2.85 0.82
C GLY A 137 8.26 2.12 -0.14
N GLU A 138 8.21 0.81 -0.32
CA GLU A 138 9.26 0.13 -1.10
C GLU A 138 9.17 0.28 -2.63
N THR A 139 8.05 0.77 -3.19
CA THR A 139 7.93 0.88 -4.66
C THR A 139 7.21 2.13 -5.16
N PHE A 140 6.54 2.86 -4.29
CA PHE A 140 6.01 4.18 -4.64
C PHE A 140 6.97 5.27 -4.16
N ASN A 141 8.09 5.42 -4.87
CA ASN A 141 8.82 6.68 -4.81
C ASN A 141 7.87 7.82 -5.24
N ASN A 142 8.14 9.04 -4.84
CA ASN A 142 7.36 10.23 -5.21
C ASN A 142 7.06 10.31 -6.72
N VAL A 143 7.91 9.71 -7.57
CA VAL A 143 7.75 9.61 -9.01
C VAL A 143 6.62 8.66 -9.39
N GLY A 144 6.49 7.51 -8.73
CA GLY A 144 5.42 6.53 -8.99
C GLY A 144 4.03 7.05 -8.62
N VAL A 145 3.90 7.74 -7.47
CA VAL A 145 2.63 8.37 -7.06
C VAL A 145 2.22 9.46 -8.04
N LYS A 146 3.14 10.37 -8.39
CA LYS A 146 2.87 11.44 -9.37
C LYS A 146 2.51 10.89 -10.74
N THR A 147 3.17 9.81 -11.17
CA THR A 147 2.88 9.15 -12.46
C THR A 147 1.49 8.53 -12.45
N PHE A 148 1.10 7.82 -11.39
CA PHE A 148 -0.24 7.27 -11.26
C PHE A 148 -1.32 8.36 -11.25
N GLN A 149 -1.12 9.44 -10.49
CA GLN A 149 -2.05 10.56 -10.44
C GLN A 149 -2.22 11.23 -11.81
N ARG A 150 -1.12 11.45 -12.53
CA ARG A 150 -1.14 11.99 -13.91
C ARG A 150 -1.92 11.05 -14.85
N ASP A 151 -1.62 9.74 -14.80
CA ASP A 151 -2.25 8.75 -15.68
C ASP A 151 -3.73 8.54 -15.32
N MET A 152 -4.11 8.69 -14.05
CA MET A 152 -5.50 8.69 -13.58
C MET A 152 -6.31 9.86 -14.18
N GLN A 153 -5.68 11.01 -14.37
CA GLN A 153 -6.33 12.16 -15.00
C GLN A 153 -6.33 12.06 -16.54
N ALA A 154 -5.24 11.59 -17.13
CA ALA A 154 -5.04 11.59 -18.58
C ALA A 154 -5.56 10.33 -19.30
N ARG A 155 -5.40 9.15 -18.71
CA ARG A 155 -5.68 7.87 -19.38
C ARG A 155 -6.94 7.17 -18.88
N LEU A 156 -7.19 7.18 -17.55
CA LEU A 156 -8.36 6.49 -16.98
C LEU A 156 -9.68 6.95 -17.59
N PRO A 157 -9.94 8.24 -17.85
CA PRO A 157 -11.19 8.70 -18.46
C PRO A 157 -11.50 8.04 -19.82
N LEU A 158 -10.50 7.68 -20.60
CA LEU A 158 -10.63 7.02 -21.90
C LEU A 158 -11.26 5.61 -21.78
N TYR A 159 -11.11 4.97 -20.63
CA TYR A 159 -11.50 3.58 -20.41
C TYR A 159 -12.49 3.37 -19.27
N LYS A 160 -12.75 4.39 -18.45
CA LYS A 160 -13.56 4.31 -17.23
C LYS A 160 -14.91 3.67 -17.48
N THR A 161 -15.68 4.17 -18.45
CA THR A 161 -17.01 3.62 -18.81
C THR A 161 -16.92 2.14 -19.21
N LYS A 162 -15.85 1.74 -19.89
CA LYS A 162 -15.64 0.33 -20.27
C LYS A 162 -15.35 -0.55 -19.07
N PHE A 163 -14.53 -0.05 -18.13
CA PHE A 163 -14.29 -0.73 -16.85
C PHE A 163 -15.59 -0.87 -16.05
N GLU A 164 -16.39 0.20 -15.93
CA GLU A 164 -17.67 0.19 -15.22
C GLU A 164 -18.64 -0.83 -15.81
N GLN A 165 -18.83 -0.86 -17.15
CA GLN A 165 -19.71 -1.79 -17.84
C GLN A 165 -19.30 -3.26 -17.63
N GLN A 166 -18.00 -3.58 -17.78
CA GLN A 166 -17.53 -4.95 -17.60
C GLN A 166 -17.53 -5.36 -16.11
N ALA A 167 -17.20 -4.46 -15.22
CA ALA A 167 -17.26 -4.68 -13.79
C ALA A 167 -18.68 -5.00 -13.31
N GLN A 168 -19.69 -4.24 -13.78
CA GLN A 168 -21.09 -4.52 -13.50
C GLN A 168 -21.51 -5.90 -14.00
N LYS A 169 -21.15 -6.26 -15.24
CA LYS A 169 -21.47 -7.57 -15.85
C LYS A 169 -20.90 -8.76 -15.06
N HIS A 170 -19.75 -8.58 -14.43
CA HIS A 170 -19.03 -9.63 -13.72
C HIS A 170 -19.08 -9.51 -12.19
N SER A 171 -19.88 -8.58 -11.65
CA SER A 171 -19.99 -8.30 -10.19
C SER A 171 -18.64 -7.99 -9.54
N ILE A 172 -17.82 -7.19 -10.21
CA ILE A 172 -16.50 -6.75 -9.76
C ILE A 172 -16.58 -5.25 -9.44
N ASP A 173 -15.84 -4.77 -8.45
CA ASP A 173 -15.62 -3.32 -8.30
C ASP A 173 -14.83 -2.80 -9.52
N TRP A 174 -15.37 -1.81 -10.24
CA TRP A 174 -14.72 -1.28 -11.44
C TRP A 174 -13.32 -0.70 -11.14
N ARG A 175 -13.10 -0.19 -9.93
CA ARG A 175 -11.82 0.36 -9.48
C ARG A 175 -10.79 -0.74 -9.34
N LEU A 176 -11.19 -1.92 -8.84
CA LEU A 176 -10.32 -3.09 -8.79
C LEU A 176 -9.93 -3.55 -10.22
N LEU A 177 -10.90 -3.61 -11.13
CA LEU A 177 -10.64 -3.97 -12.53
C LEU A 177 -9.73 -2.94 -13.21
N ALA A 178 -9.93 -1.64 -12.94
CA ALA A 178 -9.06 -0.57 -13.43
C ALA A 178 -7.65 -0.65 -12.83
N ALA A 179 -7.51 -0.99 -11.54
CA ALA A 179 -6.22 -1.20 -10.88
C ALA A 179 -5.44 -2.37 -11.49
N ILE A 180 -6.12 -3.48 -11.83
CA ILE A 180 -5.53 -4.58 -12.59
C ILE A 180 -5.01 -4.06 -13.94
N GLY A 181 -5.83 -3.36 -14.71
CA GLY A 181 -5.44 -2.79 -16.01
C GLY A 181 -4.27 -1.82 -15.92
N TYR A 182 -4.18 -1.04 -14.82
CA TYR A 182 -3.03 -0.17 -14.59
C TYR A 182 -1.76 -0.97 -14.29
N GLN A 183 -1.84 -1.98 -13.45
CA GLN A 183 -0.69 -2.85 -13.17
C GLN A 183 -0.20 -3.57 -14.42
N GLU A 184 -1.11 -3.99 -15.30
CA GLU A 184 -0.76 -4.69 -16.54
C GLU A 184 -0.06 -3.79 -17.56
N SER A 185 -0.62 -2.63 -17.86
CA SER A 185 -0.17 -1.81 -18.99
C SER A 185 0.02 -0.33 -18.69
N LYS A 186 -0.22 0.12 -17.47
CA LYS A 186 -0.38 1.55 -17.11
C LYS A 186 -1.48 2.22 -17.95
N TRP A 187 -2.55 1.46 -18.24
CA TRP A 187 -3.64 1.83 -19.17
C TRP A 187 -3.15 2.20 -20.57
N ASN A 188 -2.09 1.57 -21.06
CA ASN A 188 -1.62 1.71 -22.44
C ASN A 188 -2.19 0.57 -23.28
N ALA A 189 -3.13 0.88 -24.17
CA ALA A 189 -3.76 -0.12 -25.04
C ALA A 189 -2.79 -0.76 -26.04
N ASN A 190 -1.67 -0.10 -26.34
CA ASN A 190 -0.64 -0.56 -27.28
C ASN A 190 0.51 -1.28 -26.56
N ALA A 191 0.36 -1.66 -25.29
CA ALA A 191 1.40 -2.35 -24.56
C ALA A 191 1.64 -3.76 -25.14
N ILE A 192 2.92 -4.09 -25.33
CA ILE A 192 3.37 -5.42 -25.78
C ILE A 192 4.57 -5.80 -24.91
N SER A 193 4.53 -7.00 -24.31
CA SER A 193 5.66 -7.53 -23.56
C SER A 193 6.63 -8.31 -24.43
N PRO A 194 7.88 -8.50 -24.00
CA PRO A 194 8.85 -9.37 -24.68
C PRO A 194 8.36 -10.82 -24.86
N THR A 195 7.44 -11.28 -24.00
CA THR A 195 6.85 -12.63 -24.03
C THR A 195 5.62 -12.74 -24.92
N GLY A 196 5.24 -11.65 -25.61
CA GLY A 196 4.14 -11.63 -26.57
C GLY A 196 2.74 -11.54 -25.97
N VAL A 197 2.59 -11.14 -24.69
CA VAL A 197 1.30 -10.66 -24.16
C VAL A 197 1.06 -9.23 -24.61
N SER A 198 -0.18 -8.84 -24.85
CA SER A 198 -0.47 -7.50 -25.38
C SER A 198 -1.85 -6.99 -24.98
N GLY A 199 -2.05 -5.70 -25.24
CA GLY A 199 -3.28 -4.97 -24.97
C GLY A 199 -3.39 -4.46 -23.54
N LEU A 200 -4.47 -3.75 -23.25
CA LEU A 200 -4.65 -3.03 -21.98
C LEU A 200 -4.60 -3.94 -20.74
N MET A 201 -5.07 -5.19 -20.84
CA MET A 201 -5.07 -6.18 -19.77
C MET A 201 -3.96 -7.23 -19.92
N MET A 202 -3.01 -7.05 -20.85
CA MET A 202 -1.83 -7.90 -21.08
C MET A 202 -2.16 -9.39 -21.15
N LEU A 203 -3.07 -9.76 -22.05
CA LEU A 203 -3.55 -11.13 -22.18
C LEU A 203 -2.67 -11.97 -23.11
N THR A 204 -2.50 -13.25 -22.79
CA THR A 204 -1.94 -14.22 -23.74
C THR A 204 -2.95 -14.51 -24.87
N LYS A 205 -2.46 -15.04 -26.02
CA LYS A 205 -3.35 -15.50 -27.09
C LYS A 205 -4.30 -16.60 -26.61
N GLY A 206 -3.81 -17.50 -25.73
CA GLY A 206 -4.60 -18.58 -25.15
C GLY A 206 -5.73 -18.06 -24.29
N THR A 207 -5.43 -17.15 -23.34
CA THR A 207 -6.43 -16.53 -22.46
C THR A 207 -7.46 -15.74 -23.25
N ALA A 208 -7.03 -14.97 -24.27
CA ALA A 208 -7.94 -14.23 -25.14
C ALA A 208 -8.94 -15.17 -25.87
N LYS A 209 -8.45 -16.28 -26.41
CA LYS A 209 -9.27 -17.31 -27.06
C LYS A 209 -10.23 -17.98 -26.05
N GLU A 210 -9.75 -18.35 -24.87
CA GLU A 210 -10.55 -18.95 -23.78
C GLU A 210 -11.69 -18.02 -23.35
N MET A 211 -11.41 -16.70 -23.28
CA MET A 211 -12.40 -15.68 -22.91
C MET A 211 -13.26 -15.21 -24.10
N GLY A 212 -13.12 -15.83 -25.27
CA GLY A 212 -14.00 -15.63 -26.44
C GLY A 212 -13.80 -14.31 -27.17
N ILE A 213 -12.67 -13.62 -27.00
CA ILE A 213 -12.38 -12.39 -27.75
C ILE A 213 -11.51 -12.65 -28.98
N LYS A 214 -11.71 -11.82 -30.03
CA LYS A 214 -10.99 -11.93 -31.31
C LYS A 214 -9.73 -11.08 -31.35
N ASN A 215 -9.74 -9.92 -30.68
CA ASN A 215 -8.65 -8.95 -30.73
C ASN A 215 -8.35 -8.43 -29.32
N ARG A 216 -7.26 -8.91 -28.70
CA ARG A 216 -6.80 -8.50 -27.37
C ARG A 216 -6.18 -7.11 -27.34
N ASP A 217 -5.80 -6.55 -28.50
CA ASP A 217 -5.24 -5.20 -28.63
C ASP A 217 -6.36 -4.14 -28.72
N ASN A 218 -7.61 -4.57 -29.00
CA ASN A 218 -8.76 -3.69 -28.87
C ASN A 218 -9.08 -3.46 -27.38
N PRO A 219 -9.06 -2.21 -26.87
CA PRO A 219 -9.20 -1.92 -25.44
C PRO A 219 -10.50 -2.48 -24.84
N THR A 220 -11.62 -2.41 -25.58
CA THR A 220 -12.92 -2.90 -25.11
C THR A 220 -12.91 -4.41 -24.94
N GLN A 221 -12.39 -5.15 -25.94
CA GLN A 221 -12.27 -6.60 -25.85
C GLN A 221 -11.24 -7.02 -24.80
N SER A 222 -10.13 -6.29 -24.69
CA SER A 222 -9.11 -6.53 -23.66
C SER A 222 -9.70 -6.43 -22.24
N ILE A 223 -10.43 -5.35 -21.95
CA ILE A 223 -11.11 -5.16 -20.65
C ILE A 223 -12.17 -6.24 -20.42
N GLN A 224 -12.96 -6.58 -21.43
CA GLN A 224 -13.96 -7.66 -21.37
C GLN A 224 -13.32 -8.99 -20.96
N ALA A 225 -12.26 -9.39 -21.65
CA ALA A 225 -11.59 -10.65 -21.38
C ALA A 225 -10.85 -10.65 -20.03
N GLY A 226 -10.23 -9.51 -19.66
CA GLY A 226 -9.59 -9.36 -18.34
C GLY A 226 -10.59 -9.50 -17.20
N ALA A 227 -11.77 -8.89 -17.32
CA ALA A 227 -12.86 -9.02 -16.34
C ALA A 227 -13.35 -10.46 -16.21
N ALA A 228 -13.63 -11.11 -17.36
CA ALA A 228 -14.07 -12.51 -17.39
C ALA A 228 -13.01 -13.45 -16.80
N TYR A 229 -11.74 -13.24 -17.11
CA TYR A 229 -10.65 -14.05 -16.57
C TYR A 229 -10.46 -13.84 -15.07
N TYR A 230 -10.54 -12.60 -14.57
CA TYR A 230 -10.51 -12.34 -13.12
C TYR A 230 -11.69 -13.00 -12.41
N GLN A 231 -12.91 -12.90 -12.94
CA GLN A 231 -14.08 -13.59 -12.40
C GLN A 231 -13.87 -15.11 -12.36
N LEU A 232 -13.33 -15.70 -13.42
CA LEU A 232 -13.01 -17.12 -13.46
C LEU A 232 -12.01 -17.52 -12.36
N MET A 233 -10.97 -16.69 -12.12
CA MET A 233 -10.03 -16.94 -11.03
C MET A 233 -10.72 -16.85 -9.66
N THR A 234 -11.57 -15.86 -9.44
CA THR A 234 -12.34 -15.68 -8.21
C THR A 234 -13.26 -16.87 -7.93
N GLN A 235 -13.95 -17.37 -8.95
CA GLN A 235 -14.83 -18.55 -8.84
C GLN A 235 -14.08 -19.84 -8.51
N LYS A 236 -12.82 -19.96 -8.93
CA LYS A 236 -11.97 -21.11 -8.59
C LYS A 236 -11.49 -21.09 -7.13
N ILE A 237 -11.46 -19.93 -6.47
CA ILE A 237 -11.09 -19.86 -5.05
C ILE A 237 -12.24 -20.43 -4.22
N PRO A 238 -11.96 -21.40 -3.30
CA PRO A 238 -13.00 -22.04 -2.49
C PRO A 238 -13.84 -21.06 -1.66
N ASP A 239 -15.12 -21.36 -1.47
CA ASP A 239 -16.05 -20.50 -0.73
C ASP A 239 -15.72 -20.36 0.77
N THR A 240 -14.87 -21.22 1.31
CA THR A 240 -14.31 -21.09 2.66
C THR A 240 -13.38 -19.90 2.81
N VAL A 241 -12.79 -19.42 1.70
CA VAL A 241 -11.97 -18.21 1.70
C VAL A 241 -12.88 -17.00 1.64
N ARG A 242 -12.89 -16.19 2.70
CA ARG A 242 -13.70 -14.96 2.80
C ARG A 242 -12.97 -13.75 2.25
N GLU A 243 -13.70 -12.67 1.98
CA GLU A 243 -13.07 -11.39 1.68
C GLU A 243 -12.35 -10.81 2.92
N PRO A 244 -11.26 -10.09 2.75
CA PRO A 244 -10.61 -9.71 1.48
C PRO A 244 -9.60 -10.76 0.97
N ASP A 245 -9.36 -11.85 1.69
CA ASP A 245 -8.37 -12.89 1.35
C ASP A 245 -8.68 -13.54 -0.01
N ARG A 246 -9.97 -13.70 -0.34
CA ARG A 246 -10.45 -14.24 -1.62
C ARG A 246 -9.98 -13.39 -2.81
N THR A 247 -10.18 -12.07 -2.71
CA THR A 247 -9.73 -11.09 -3.73
C THR A 247 -8.21 -11.18 -3.94
N TRP A 248 -7.43 -11.25 -2.86
CA TRP A 248 -5.97 -11.29 -2.99
C TRP A 248 -5.45 -12.59 -3.59
N MET A 249 -6.07 -13.72 -3.24
CA MET A 249 -5.74 -15.01 -3.86
C MET A 249 -6.16 -15.05 -5.33
N ALA A 250 -7.29 -14.45 -5.71
CA ALA A 250 -7.72 -14.35 -7.10
C ALA A 250 -6.79 -13.47 -7.94
N LEU A 251 -6.28 -12.36 -7.41
CA LEU A 251 -5.26 -11.53 -8.07
C LEU A 251 -3.95 -12.30 -8.30
N ALA A 252 -3.49 -13.02 -7.30
CA ALA A 252 -2.30 -13.86 -7.48
C ALA A 252 -2.55 -14.98 -8.50
N ALA A 253 -3.75 -15.59 -8.51
CA ALA A 253 -4.15 -16.58 -9.52
C ALA A 253 -4.23 -15.99 -10.94
N TYR A 254 -4.70 -14.73 -11.07
CA TYR A 254 -4.72 -14.00 -12.34
C TYR A 254 -3.31 -13.87 -12.94
N ASN A 255 -2.33 -13.48 -12.10
CA ASN A 255 -0.95 -13.24 -12.52
C ASN A 255 -0.16 -14.53 -12.79
N MET A 256 -0.20 -15.50 -11.87
CA MET A 256 0.68 -16.68 -11.94
C MET A 256 -0.03 -18.01 -12.21
N GLY A 257 -1.35 -17.96 -12.39
CA GLY A 257 -2.20 -19.14 -12.62
C GLY A 257 -2.68 -19.80 -11.33
N TYR A 258 -3.94 -20.26 -11.36
CA TYR A 258 -4.63 -20.87 -10.21
C TYR A 258 -3.92 -22.10 -9.62
N GLY A 259 -3.24 -22.91 -10.46
CA GLY A 259 -2.51 -24.11 -10.00
C GLY A 259 -1.43 -23.79 -8.95
N ASN A 260 -0.80 -22.62 -9.01
CA ASN A 260 0.19 -22.19 -8.03
C ASN A 260 -0.46 -21.81 -6.70
N ILE A 261 -1.66 -21.22 -6.73
CA ILE A 261 -2.42 -20.92 -5.51
C ILE A 261 -2.83 -22.21 -4.79
N ILE A 262 -3.28 -23.24 -5.51
CA ILE A 262 -3.57 -24.55 -4.93
C ILE A 262 -2.33 -25.13 -4.23
N LYS A 263 -1.16 -25.08 -4.89
CA LYS A 263 0.09 -25.57 -4.32
C LYS A 263 0.46 -24.80 -3.03
N ALA A 264 0.41 -23.47 -3.06
CA ALA A 264 0.70 -22.64 -1.90
C ALA A 264 -0.25 -22.96 -0.73
N ARG A 265 -1.56 -23.06 -0.98
CA ARG A 265 -2.56 -23.40 0.03
C ARG A 265 -2.30 -24.79 0.67
N LYS A 266 -1.92 -25.78 -0.15
CA LYS A 266 -1.55 -27.12 0.36
C LYS A 266 -0.31 -27.08 1.24
N ILE A 267 0.72 -26.30 0.86
CA ILE A 267 1.92 -26.10 1.68
C ILE A 267 1.55 -25.42 3.00
N THR A 268 0.76 -24.33 2.93
CA THR A 268 0.27 -23.60 4.11
C THR A 268 -0.42 -24.54 5.11
N GLN A 269 -1.32 -25.37 4.62
CA GLN A 269 -2.03 -26.36 5.46
C GLN A 269 -1.07 -27.39 6.09
N LYS A 270 -0.10 -27.89 5.31
CA LYS A 270 0.90 -28.85 5.83
C LYS A 270 1.79 -28.24 6.92
N MET A 271 2.01 -26.93 6.86
CA MET A 271 2.79 -26.18 7.86
C MET A 271 1.96 -25.75 9.08
N GLY A 272 0.69 -26.18 9.19
CA GLY A 272 -0.18 -25.87 10.33
C GLY A 272 -0.75 -24.44 10.31
N ASN A 273 -0.65 -23.71 9.17
CA ASN A 273 -1.19 -22.36 9.00
C ASN A 273 -2.55 -22.40 8.29
N ASP A 274 -3.31 -21.29 8.33
CA ASP A 274 -4.64 -21.23 7.73
C ASP A 274 -4.58 -21.05 6.20
N PRO A 275 -4.95 -22.06 5.38
CA PRO A 275 -4.93 -21.97 3.93
C PRO A 275 -6.00 -21.02 3.37
N ASN A 276 -6.91 -20.49 4.20
CA ASN A 276 -7.92 -19.53 3.80
C ASN A 276 -7.49 -18.07 4.06
N LYS A 277 -6.34 -17.84 4.70
CA LYS A 277 -5.79 -16.51 4.97
C LYS A 277 -4.70 -16.15 3.98
N TRP A 278 -4.86 -15.02 3.27
CA TRP A 278 -3.87 -14.54 2.32
C TRP A 278 -2.48 -14.33 2.96
N LEU A 279 -2.44 -13.79 4.18
CA LEU A 279 -1.19 -13.57 4.89
C LEU A 279 -0.37 -14.86 5.05
N ASP A 280 -1.04 -15.97 5.37
CA ASP A 280 -0.39 -17.26 5.56
C ASP A 280 -0.02 -17.90 4.22
N VAL A 281 -0.92 -17.87 3.23
CA VAL A 281 -0.69 -18.40 1.88
C VAL A 281 0.44 -17.65 1.18
N SER A 282 0.52 -16.32 1.32
CA SER A 282 1.54 -15.50 0.69
C SER A 282 2.96 -15.81 1.17
N ARG A 283 3.13 -16.18 2.46
CA ARG A 283 4.43 -16.62 3.01
C ARG A 283 4.94 -17.87 2.31
N HIS A 284 4.06 -18.84 2.08
CA HIS A 284 4.42 -20.11 1.45
C HIS A 284 4.43 -20.01 -0.09
N LEU A 285 3.72 -19.04 -0.65
CA LEU A 285 3.79 -18.73 -2.06
C LEU A 285 5.24 -18.38 -2.46
N ARG A 286 6.00 -17.69 -1.61
CA ARG A 286 7.42 -17.35 -1.84
C ARG A 286 8.33 -18.55 -2.14
N GLN A 287 7.94 -19.75 -1.76
CA GLN A 287 8.70 -20.98 -2.01
C GLN A 287 8.51 -21.53 -3.43
N LEU A 288 7.58 -20.98 -4.20
CA LEU A 288 7.28 -21.42 -5.56
C LEU A 288 8.07 -20.59 -6.59
N PRO A 289 8.45 -21.15 -7.74
CA PRO A 289 9.12 -20.41 -8.81
C PRO A 289 8.29 -19.20 -9.27
N ARG A 290 8.93 -18.08 -9.54
CA ARG A 290 8.31 -16.81 -10.01
C ARG A 290 7.31 -16.16 -9.03
N SER A 291 7.20 -16.63 -7.82
CA SER A 291 6.21 -16.15 -6.84
C SER A 291 6.49 -14.74 -6.34
N GLY A 292 7.74 -14.30 -6.29
CA GLY A 292 8.09 -12.92 -5.91
C GLY A 292 7.38 -11.89 -6.78
N GLN A 293 7.28 -12.13 -8.08
CA GLN A 293 6.53 -11.26 -9.01
C GLN A 293 5.04 -11.21 -8.69
N ALA A 294 4.42 -12.34 -8.33
CA ALA A 294 2.99 -12.39 -8.00
C ALA A 294 2.67 -11.67 -6.69
N LEU A 295 3.55 -11.72 -5.69
CA LEU A 295 3.38 -10.98 -4.44
C LEU A 295 3.46 -9.47 -4.66
N VAL A 296 4.47 -9.02 -5.41
CA VAL A 296 4.58 -7.61 -5.82
C VAL A 296 3.35 -7.20 -6.64
N TYR A 297 2.90 -8.05 -7.56
CA TYR A 297 1.70 -7.79 -8.36
C TYR A 297 0.47 -7.53 -7.49
N VAL A 298 0.19 -8.39 -6.52
CA VAL A 298 -0.95 -8.22 -5.61
C VAL A 298 -0.81 -6.93 -4.80
N GLN A 299 0.39 -6.61 -4.30
CA GLN A 299 0.65 -5.39 -3.55
C GLN A 299 0.39 -4.14 -4.40
N GLU A 300 0.90 -4.12 -5.64
CA GLU A 300 0.72 -2.97 -6.55
C GLU A 300 -0.75 -2.79 -6.94
N VAL A 301 -1.47 -3.87 -7.31
CA VAL A 301 -2.90 -3.78 -7.61
C VAL A 301 -3.68 -3.25 -6.41
N ARG A 302 -3.37 -3.70 -5.18
CA ARG A 302 -4.01 -3.19 -3.95
C ARG A 302 -3.77 -1.69 -3.78
N ARG A 303 -2.54 -1.22 -3.98
CA ARG A 303 -2.20 0.22 -3.89
C ARG A 303 -2.99 1.06 -4.88
N TYR A 304 -3.04 0.65 -6.15
CA TYR A 304 -3.83 1.36 -7.17
C TYR A 304 -5.31 1.33 -6.85
N TYR A 305 -5.83 0.20 -6.37
CA TYR A 305 -7.21 0.06 -5.95
C TYR A 305 -7.54 0.97 -4.77
N ASP A 306 -6.71 0.99 -3.72
CA ASP A 306 -6.89 1.86 -2.56
C ASP A 306 -6.86 3.34 -2.98
N ALA A 307 -5.94 3.74 -3.87
CA ALA A 307 -5.88 5.10 -4.40
C ALA A 307 -7.12 5.48 -5.20
N LEU A 308 -7.65 4.58 -6.04
CA LEU A 308 -8.89 4.80 -6.79
C LEU A 308 -10.10 4.89 -5.85
N LEU A 309 -10.17 4.08 -4.79
CA LEU A 309 -11.20 4.19 -3.76
C LEU A 309 -11.21 5.57 -3.13
N LEU A 310 -10.04 6.06 -2.70
CA LEU A 310 -9.91 7.37 -2.04
C LEU A 310 -10.32 8.54 -2.94
N THR A 311 -9.99 8.45 -4.23
CA THR A 311 -10.22 9.57 -5.18
C THR A 311 -11.61 9.55 -5.83
N THR A 312 -12.27 8.40 -5.89
CA THR A 312 -13.54 8.24 -6.61
C THR A 312 -14.75 8.02 -5.71
N THR A 313 -14.55 7.68 -4.43
CA THR A 313 -15.65 7.63 -3.47
C THR A 313 -16.07 9.06 -3.15
N LYS A 314 -17.27 9.46 -3.57
CA LYS A 314 -17.90 10.68 -3.05
C LYS A 314 -18.05 10.47 -1.55
N HIS A 315 -17.32 11.23 -0.75
CA HIS A 315 -17.42 11.14 0.70
C HIS A 315 -18.85 11.50 1.12
N SER A 316 -19.63 10.52 1.52
CA SER A 316 -21.01 10.69 1.99
C SER A 316 -21.08 11.63 3.21
N TRP A 317 -19.95 11.84 3.90
CA TRP A 317 -19.83 12.76 5.01
C TRP A 317 -19.97 14.25 4.60
N VAL A 318 -19.55 14.65 3.37
CA VAL A 318 -19.77 16.01 2.86
C VAL A 318 -21.29 16.26 2.75
N ALA A 319 -22.03 15.30 2.24
CA ALA A 319 -23.49 15.39 2.17
C ALA A 319 -24.18 15.41 3.56
N SER A 320 -23.57 14.77 4.57
CA SER A 320 -24.10 14.81 5.96
C SER A 320 -23.80 16.13 6.67
N ILE A 321 -22.69 16.80 6.34
CA ILE A 321 -22.39 18.16 6.83
C ILE A 321 -23.40 19.18 6.29
N ASP A 322 -23.74 19.10 5.01
CA ASP A 322 -24.70 19.99 4.39
C ASP A 322 -26.13 19.75 4.93
N LYS A 323 -26.50 18.49 5.21
CA LYS A 323 -27.77 18.15 5.88
C LYS A 323 -27.84 18.69 7.31
N GLN A 324 -26.74 18.63 8.08
CA GLN A 324 -26.71 19.18 9.44
C GLN A 324 -26.74 20.72 9.46
N LYS A 325 -26.18 21.39 8.45
CA LYS A 325 -26.30 22.85 8.30
C LYS A 325 -27.75 23.28 7.99
N SER A 326 -28.50 22.48 7.24
CA SER A 326 -29.88 22.77 6.89
C SER A 326 -30.86 22.51 8.05
N ILE A 327 -30.48 21.78 9.09
CA ILE A 327 -31.30 21.52 10.30
C ILE A 327 -30.99 22.56 11.40
N ALA A 328 -29.88 23.28 11.28
CA ALA A 328 -29.39 24.29 12.24
C ALA A 328 -29.75 25.74 11.84
N GLN A 329 -30.47 25.92 10.73
CA GLN A 329 -31.16 27.14 10.30
C GLN A 329 -32.67 27.00 10.50
#